data_eb4ffd5a828e2f9953ea8d200afd96d8
#
_entry.id   eb4ffd5a828e2f9953ea8d200afd96d8
#
_cell.length_a   1.000
_cell.length_b   1.000
_cell.length_c   1.000
_cell.angle_alpha   90.00
_cell.angle_beta   90.00
_cell.angle_gamma   90.00
#
_symmetry.space_group_name_H-M   'P 1'
#
loop_
_entity.id
_entity.type
_entity.pdbx_description
1 polymer ?
#
loop_
_entity_poly.entity_id
_entity_poly.type
_entity_poly.pdbx_seq_one_letter_code
_entity_poly.pdbx_strand_id
1 'polypeptide(L)'
;ESAIEEARKKNFLGDNILGSGYSCDIIVHRGAGAYICGEETGLIESLEGFRANPRIKPPYFPAALGAYQCPTIVNNVETLCDVKHVIEMGGEGFPKIGTPGNTGTRIWCVSGHVQKPGYYEFACADITLGQLIYDVCGGLKPGRKLKAIIPGGSSSKILRADERFTGKLKDGTEYDWGIEDIPMDFDSLMAVGSMSGSGGVIVMDDTTDMVEALANINYFYAHESCGQCTPCREGVPWMRKVTQRMV
;
A
#
# COMPACT_ATOMS: atom_id res chain seq x y z
N GLU A 1 -3.27 -21.91 0.70
CA GLU A 1 -3.57 -23.22 0.06
C GLU A 1 -4.43 -24.08 0.99
N SER A 2 -4.05 -24.35 2.25
CA SER A 2 -4.84 -25.18 3.18
C SER A 2 -6.28 -24.71 3.37
N ALA A 3 -6.51 -23.39 3.53
CA ALA A 3 -7.86 -22.84 3.64
C ALA A 3 -8.74 -23.09 2.40
N ILE A 4 -8.14 -23.07 1.21
CA ILE A 4 -8.84 -23.39 -0.04
C ILE A 4 -9.23 -24.88 -0.07
N GLU A 5 -8.34 -25.76 0.37
CA GLU A 5 -8.65 -27.19 0.48
C GLU A 5 -9.76 -27.47 1.51
N GLU A 6 -9.75 -26.77 2.65
CA GLU A 6 -10.83 -26.86 3.62
C GLU A 6 -12.16 -26.38 3.05
N ALA A 7 -12.15 -25.27 2.31
CA ALA A 7 -13.35 -24.74 1.65
C ALA A 7 -13.90 -25.72 0.61
N ARG A 8 -13.03 -26.36 -0.19
CA ARG A 8 -13.45 -27.42 -1.13
C ARG A 8 -14.06 -28.63 -0.40
N LYS A 9 -13.43 -29.11 0.68
CA LYS A 9 -13.96 -30.22 1.47
C LYS A 9 -15.33 -29.93 2.07
N LYS A 10 -15.62 -28.66 2.37
CA LYS A 10 -16.91 -28.20 2.92
C LYS A 10 -17.92 -27.80 1.84
N ASN A 11 -17.59 -28.01 0.58
CA ASN A 11 -18.40 -27.58 -0.57
C ASN A 11 -18.68 -26.07 -0.61
N PHE A 12 -17.73 -25.26 -0.14
CA PHE A 12 -17.74 -23.81 -0.30
C PHE A 12 -17.02 -23.35 -1.57
N LEU A 13 -16.28 -24.24 -2.22
CA LEU A 13 -15.63 -24.06 -3.50
C LEU A 13 -15.81 -25.33 -4.34
N GLY A 14 -15.74 -25.18 -5.67
CA GLY A 14 -15.92 -26.26 -6.65
C GLY A 14 -17.26 -26.15 -7.36
N ASP A 15 -17.81 -27.30 -7.72
CA ASP A 15 -19.06 -27.40 -8.47
C ASP A 15 -20.29 -27.42 -7.55
N ASN A 16 -21.36 -26.75 -7.99
CA ASN A 16 -22.65 -26.73 -7.31
C ASN A 16 -22.55 -26.44 -5.80
N ILE A 17 -21.90 -25.33 -5.47
CA ILE A 17 -21.60 -24.91 -4.10
C ILE A 17 -22.87 -24.90 -3.25
N LEU A 18 -22.87 -25.66 -2.15
CA LEU A 18 -24.00 -25.81 -1.23
C LEU A 18 -25.33 -26.17 -1.90
N GLY A 19 -25.31 -26.78 -3.09
CA GLY A 19 -26.51 -27.14 -3.85
C GLY A 19 -27.20 -25.96 -4.56
N SER A 20 -26.53 -24.81 -4.66
CA SER A 20 -27.08 -23.57 -5.23
C SER A 20 -27.13 -23.53 -6.77
N GLY A 21 -26.47 -24.47 -7.45
CA GLY A 21 -26.23 -24.43 -8.90
C GLY A 21 -25.07 -23.52 -9.31
N TYR A 22 -24.47 -22.79 -8.38
CA TYR A 22 -23.30 -21.95 -8.64
C TYR A 22 -22.01 -22.74 -8.47
N SER A 23 -21.05 -22.51 -9.37
CA SER A 23 -19.73 -23.14 -9.32
C SER A 23 -18.65 -22.04 -9.33
N CYS A 24 -17.67 -22.16 -8.45
CA CYS A 24 -16.52 -21.26 -8.35
C CYS A 24 -15.32 -21.99 -7.78
N ASP A 25 -14.14 -21.72 -8.29
CA ASP A 25 -12.90 -22.25 -7.71
C ASP A 25 -11.84 -21.15 -7.59
N ILE A 26 -10.86 -21.40 -6.72
CA ILE A 26 -9.74 -20.50 -6.46
C ILE A 26 -8.45 -21.23 -6.81
N ILE A 27 -7.67 -20.65 -7.71
CA ILE A 27 -6.37 -21.14 -8.12
C ILE A 27 -5.29 -20.21 -7.58
N VAL A 28 -4.34 -20.78 -6.83
CA VAL A 28 -3.17 -20.05 -6.33
C VAL A 28 -2.07 -20.07 -7.40
N HIS A 29 -1.72 -18.90 -7.90
CA HIS A 29 -0.56 -18.72 -8.77
C HIS A 29 0.55 -17.98 -8.01
N ARG A 30 1.72 -18.59 -7.88
CA ARG A 30 2.87 -18.00 -7.19
C ARG A 30 3.72 -17.21 -8.19
N GLY A 31 3.85 -15.92 -7.95
CA GLY A 31 4.78 -15.06 -8.69
C GLY A 31 6.18 -15.08 -8.11
N ALA A 32 7.09 -14.34 -8.74
CA ALA A 32 8.50 -14.23 -8.33
C ALA A 32 8.80 -12.97 -7.48
N GLY A 33 7.77 -12.22 -7.04
CA GLY A 33 7.91 -11.07 -6.15
C GLY A 33 8.32 -9.77 -6.84
N ALA A 34 8.13 -9.63 -8.15
CA ALA A 34 8.38 -8.37 -8.86
C ALA A 34 7.36 -7.29 -8.43
N TYR A 35 7.85 -6.13 -7.99
CA TYR A 35 7.02 -5.02 -7.52
C TYR A 35 5.99 -4.54 -8.55
N ILE A 36 6.37 -4.51 -9.83
CA ILE A 36 5.48 -4.09 -10.93
C ILE A 36 4.24 -4.98 -11.08
N CYS A 37 4.26 -6.22 -10.59
CA CYS A 37 3.09 -7.09 -10.57
C CYS A 37 1.97 -6.59 -9.63
N GLY A 38 2.16 -5.52 -8.88
CA GLY A 38 1.11 -4.78 -8.18
C GLY A 38 0.24 -3.92 -9.11
N GLU A 39 0.72 -3.60 -10.32
CA GLU A 39 -0.10 -2.96 -11.36
C GLU A 39 -0.96 -4.02 -12.04
N GLU A 40 -2.26 -3.73 -12.24
CA GLU A 40 -3.25 -4.73 -12.66
C GLU A 40 -2.92 -5.42 -13.99
N THR A 41 -2.44 -4.69 -14.98
CA THR A 41 -2.11 -5.25 -16.30
C THR A 41 -0.73 -5.90 -16.31
N GLY A 42 0.21 -5.42 -15.52
CA GLY A 42 1.48 -6.07 -15.26
C GLY A 42 1.31 -7.42 -14.54
N LEU A 43 0.36 -7.51 -13.61
CA LEU A 43 -0.04 -8.78 -12.98
C LEU A 43 -0.57 -9.76 -14.03
N ILE A 44 -1.45 -9.31 -14.93
CA ILE A 44 -2.03 -10.14 -15.99
C ILE A 44 -0.93 -10.64 -16.95
N GLU A 45 -0.02 -9.77 -17.39
CA GLU A 45 1.12 -10.18 -18.22
C GLU A 45 1.97 -11.27 -17.54
N SER A 46 2.25 -11.09 -16.25
CA SER A 46 2.99 -12.07 -15.46
C SER A 46 2.23 -13.40 -15.32
N LEU A 47 0.93 -13.35 -15.11
CA LEU A 47 0.06 -14.54 -15.03
C LEU A 47 0.06 -15.33 -16.35
N GLU A 48 0.09 -14.63 -17.47
CA GLU A 48 0.14 -15.22 -18.81
C GLU A 48 1.54 -15.73 -19.20
N GLY A 49 2.56 -15.55 -18.35
CA GLY A 49 3.93 -16.03 -18.57
C GLY A 49 4.84 -15.03 -19.30
N PHE A 50 4.40 -13.79 -19.47
CA PHE A 50 5.20 -12.73 -20.08
C PHE A 50 5.92 -11.89 -19.02
N ARG A 51 6.82 -11.01 -19.49
CA ARG A 51 7.40 -9.99 -18.62
C ARG A 51 6.32 -9.03 -18.14
N ALA A 52 6.30 -8.74 -16.86
CA ALA A 52 5.29 -7.89 -16.22
C ALA A 52 5.45 -6.40 -16.63
N ASN A 53 5.01 -6.08 -17.84
CA ASN A 53 4.91 -4.72 -18.34
C ASN A 53 3.45 -4.28 -18.33
N PRO A 54 3.12 -3.07 -17.86
CA PRO A 54 1.76 -2.54 -17.99
C PRO A 54 1.29 -2.48 -19.43
N ARG A 55 0.02 -2.82 -19.66
CA ARG A 55 -0.63 -2.69 -20.99
C ARG A 55 -1.09 -1.25 -21.20
N ILE A 56 -1.09 -0.80 -22.45
CA ILE A 56 -1.54 0.54 -22.82
C ILE A 56 -3.08 0.60 -22.80
N LYS A 57 -3.64 1.57 -22.11
CA LYS A 57 -5.07 1.84 -22.04
C LYS A 57 -5.39 3.15 -22.81
N PRO A 58 -6.30 3.16 -23.79
CA PRO A 58 -6.98 2.03 -24.44
C PRO A 58 -6.04 1.22 -25.34
N PRO A 59 -6.39 -0.02 -25.79
CA PRO A 59 -7.70 -0.66 -25.57
C PRO A 59 -7.73 -1.65 -24.39
N TYR A 60 -6.59 -1.92 -23.75
CA TYR A 60 -6.42 -3.02 -22.79
C TYR A 60 -6.94 -2.69 -21.38
N PHE A 61 -8.27 -2.41 -21.30
CA PHE A 61 -8.92 -2.36 -19.99
C PHE A 61 -9.26 -3.80 -19.55
N PRO A 62 -8.82 -4.26 -18.36
CA PRO A 62 -9.02 -5.65 -17.93
C PRO A 62 -10.48 -6.12 -17.97
N ALA A 63 -11.43 -5.24 -17.66
CA ALA A 63 -12.87 -5.55 -17.74
C ALA A 63 -13.34 -5.96 -19.15
N ALA A 64 -12.62 -5.58 -20.20
CA ALA A 64 -12.90 -5.94 -21.59
C ALA A 64 -11.87 -6.92 -22.15
N LEU A 65 -10.59 -6.66 -21.95
CA LEU A 65 -9.46 -7.42 -22.48
C LEU A 65 -8.44 -7.69 -21.35
N GLY A 66 -8.78 -8.58 -20.45
CA GLY A 66 -7.96 -8.96 -19.30
C GLY A 66 -7.11 -10.21 -19.54
N ALA A 67 -7.09 -11.10 -18.56
CA ALA A 67 -6.32 -12.34 -18.60
C ALA A 67 -6.78 -13.24 -19.74
N TYR A 68 -5.83 -13.69 -20.56
CA TYR A 68 -6.08 -14.50 -21.76
C TYR A 68 -7.12 -13.88 -22.70
N GLN A 69 -7.14 -12.54 -22.76
CA GLN A 69 -8.08 -11.72 -23.55
C GLN A 69 -9.55 -11.87 -23.11
N CYS A 70 -9.80 -12.43 -21.95
CA CYS A 70 -11.13 -12.54 -21.36
C CYS A 70 -11.43 -11.37 -20.42
N PRO A 71 -12.71 -10.96 -20.25
CA PRO A 71 -13.09 -9.99 -19.25
C PRO A 71 -12.61 -10.41 -17.85
N THR A 72 -11.85 -9.54 -17.19
CA THR A 72 -11.19 -9.85 -15.92
C THR A 72 -11.36 -8.69 -14.95
N ILE A 73 -11.64 -9.00 -13.68
CA ILE A 73 -11.63 -8.04 -12.59
C ILE A 73 -10.39 -8.30 -11.73
N VAL A 74 -9.65 -7.25 -11.43
CA VAL A 74 -8.49 -7.29 -10.55
C VAL A 74 -8.82 -6.53 -9.27
N ASN A 75 -8.69 -7.18 -8.13
CA ASN A 75 -8.95 -6.60 -6.81
C ASN A 75 -7.75 -6.73 -5.89
N ASN A 76 -7.55 -5.74 -5.03
CA ASN A 76 -6.61 -5.82 -3.94
C ASN A 76 -7.08 -6.84 -2.89
N VAL A 77 -6.15 -7.58 -2.29
CA VAL A 77 -6.45 -8.59 -1.27
C VAL A 77 -7.09 -7.99 -0.02
N GLU A 78 -6.60 -6.83 0.45
CA GLU A 78 -7.18 -6.12 1.60
C GLU A 78 -8.67 -5.80 1.34
N THR A 79 -8.99 -5.26 0.16
CA THR A 79 -10.38 -5.02 -0.27
C THR A 79 -11.23 -6.29 -0.26
N LEU A 80 -10.69 -7.43 -0.73
CA LEU A 80 -11.42 -8.70 -0.72
C LEU A 80 -11.64 -9.24 0.71
N CYS A 81 -10.72 -8.98 1.63
CA CYS A 81 -10.90 -9.36 3.05
C CYS A 81 -12.05 -8.59 3.70
N ASP A 82 -12.27 -7.34 3.33
CA ASP A 82 -13.35 -6.52 3.86
C ASP A 82 -14.74 -6.94 3.37
N VAL A 83 -14.85 -7.62 2.22
CA VAL A 83 -16.15 -8.01 1.63
C VAL A 83 -17.03 -8.79 2.60
N LYS A 84 -16.46 -9.72 3.37
CA LYS A 84 -17.20 -10.47 4.39
C LYS A 84 -17.83 -9.52 5.40
N HIS A 85 -17.07 -8.58 5.92
CA HIS A 85 -17.52 -7.62 6.94
C HIS A 85 -18.56 -6.65 6.37
N VAL A 86 -18.39 -6.21 5.13
CA VAL A 86 -19.40 -5.39 4.43
C VAL A 86 -20.73 -6.14 4.31
N ILE A 87 -20.71 -7.43 3.96
CA ILE A 87 -21.92 -8.25 3.84
C ILE A 87 -22.59 -8.45 5.20
N GLU A 88 -21.80 -8.76 6.24
CA GLU A 88 -22.33 -9.01 7.59
C GLU A 88 -22.89 -7.75 8.25
N MET A 89 -22.25 -6.63 8.10
CA MET A 89 -22.62 -5.35 8.73
C MET A 89 -23.60 -4.52 7.88
N GLY A 90 -23.69 -4.80 6.59
CA GLY A 90 -24.49 -4.03 5.64
C GLY A 90 -23.93 -2.65 5.31
N GLY A 91 -24.53 -2.01 4.31
CA GLY A 91 -24.11 -0.69 3.82
C GLY A 91 -24.25 0.47 4.81
N GLU A 92 -25.00 0.29 5.89
CA GLU A 92 -25.12 1.29 6.97
C GLU A 92 -24.19 0.99 8.16
N GLY A 93 -23.76 -0.25 8.32
CA GLY A 93 -22.92 -0.70 9.44
C GLY A 93 -21.44 -0.49 9.17
N PHE A 94 -20.95 -0.98 8.06
CA PHE A 94 -19.52 -0.92 7.71
C PHE A 94 -18.97 0.52 7.64
N PRO A 95 -19.68 1.54 7.10
CA PRO A 95 -19.21 2.92 7.08
C PRO A 95 -19.02 3.59 8.45
N LYS A 96 -19.45 2.93 9.54
CA LYS A 96 -19.20 3.43 10.91
C LYS A 96 -17.81 3.10 11.42
N ILE A 97 -17.07 2.23 10.71
CA ILE A 97 -15.65 1.97 10.96
C ILE A 97 -14.85 3.03 10.19
N GLY A 98 -13.99 3.75 10.88
CA GLY A 98 -13.26 4.87 10.31
C GLY A 98 -14.04 6.18 10.33
N THR A 99 -13.73 7.07 9.39
CA THR A 99 -14.35 8.39 9.27
C THR A 99 -15.11 8.54 7.95
N PRO A 100 -16.05 9.50 7.83
CA PRO A 100 -16.74 9.78 6.58
C PRO A 100 -15.72 10.02 5.43
N GLY A 101 -15.83 9.24 4.36
CA GLY A 101 -14.89 9.28 3.23
C GLY A 101 -13.63 8.41 3.38
N ASN A 102 -13.32 7.95 4.59
CA ASN A 102 -12.20 7.03 4.88
C ASN A 102 -12.71 5.88 5.76
N THR A 103 -13.55 5.04 5.18
CA THR A 103 -14.22 3.94 5.90
C THR A 103 -13.40 2.65 5.88
N GLY A 104 -13.64 1.81 6.88
CA GLY A 104 -12.97 0.51 7.03
C GLY A 104 -11.69 0.59 7.82
N THR A 105 -10.99 -0.54 7.88
CA THR A 105 -9.68 -0.69 8.51
C THR A 105 -8.57 -0.62 7.46
N ARG A 106 -7.33 -0.43 7.93
CA ARG A 106 -6.14 -0.49 7.09
C ARG A 106 -4.99 -1.11 7.85
N ILE A 107 -4.20 -1.92 7.14
CA ILE A 107 -2.96 -2.48 7.65
C ILE A 107 -1.82 -1.50 7.36
N TRP A 108 -1.09 -1.15 8.42
CA TRP A 108 0.10 -0.32 8.38
C TRP A 108 1.33 -1.18 8.65
N CYS A 109 2.23 -1.24 7.67
CA CYS A 109 3.49 -1.98 7.75
C CYS A 109 4.58 -1.03 8.23
N VAL A 110 4.90 -1.05 9.51
CA VAL A 110 5.86 -0.12 10.13
C VAL A 110 7.25 -0.72 10.16
N SER A 111 8.21 0.03 9.65
CA SER A 111 9.64 -0.33 9.62
C SER A 111 10.53 0.88 9.93
N GLY A 112 11.84 0.66 9.88
CA GLY A 112 12.83 1.69 10.20
C GLY A 112 13.16 1.75 11.68
N HIS A 113 13.37 2.96 12.23
CA HIS A 113 13.93 3.18 13.55
C HIS A 113 12.88 3.20 14.66
N VAL A 114 12.05 2.17 14.74
CA VAL A 114 11.10 1.94 15.84
C VAL A 114 11.51 0.72 16.66
N GLN A 115 11.05 0.64 17.92
CA GLN A 115 11.40 -0.49 18.79
C GLN A 115 10.66 -1.78 18.39
N LYS A 116 9.42 -1.66 17.91
CA LYS A 116 8.58 -2.78 17.51
C LYS A 116 8.10 -2.58 16.08
N PRO A 117 8.93 -2.90 15.06
CA PRO A 117 8.46 -2.92 13.68
C PRO A 117 7.47 -4.08 13.48
N GLY A 118 6.49 -3.92 12.59
CA GLY A 118 5.47 -4.96 12.36
C GLY A 118 4.28 -4.47 11.55
N TYR A 119 3.23 -5.29 11.56
CA TYR A 119 1.95 -5.01 10.92
C TYR A 119 0.93 -4.65 11.97
N TYR A 120 0.23 -3.55 11.76
CA TYR A 120 -0.76 -3.03 12.70
C TYR A 120 -2.01 -2.65 11.94
N GLU A 121 -3.16 -3.12 12.40
CA GLU A 121 -4.45 -2.82 11.79
C GLU A 121 -5.22 -1.86 12.68
N PHE A 122 -5.73 -0.77 12.08
CA PHE A 122 -6.56 0.23 12.74
C PHE A 122 -7.65 0.71 11.78
N ALA A 123 -8.77 1.16 12.35
CA ALA A 123 -9.74 1.91 11.57
C ALA A 123 -9.09 3.21 11.05
N CYS A 124 -9.48 3.65 9.85
CA CYS A 124 -8.95 4.87 9.28
C CYS A 124 -9.20 6.07 10.20
N ALA A 125 -8.16 6.87 10.45
CA ALA A 125 -8.13 8.00 11.38
C ALA A 125 -8.29 7.67 12.88
N ASP A 126 -8.32 6.40 13.26
CA ASP A 126 -8.43 5.99 14.67
C ASP A 126 -7.19 6.37 15.49
N ILE A 127 -6.05 6.44 14.84
CA ILE A 127 -4.77 6.85 15.43
C ILE A 127 -4.05 7.88 14.57
N THR A 128 -3.13 8.62 15.20
CA THR A 128 -2.19 9.52 14.51
C THR A 128 -0.85 8.83 14.22
N LEU A 129 -0.02 9.45 13.37
CA LEU A 129 1.36 9.00 13.14
C LEU A 129 2.17 8.93 14.44
N GLY A 130 2.00 9.89 15.34
CA GLY A 130 2.67 9.90 16.65
C GLY A 130 2.24 8.72 17.50
N GLN A 131 0.94 8.46 17.64
CA GLN A 131 0.42 7.32 18.37
C GLN A 131 0.91 6.00 17.79
N LEU A 132 0.91 5.86 16.46
CA LEU A 132 1.47 4.66 15.81
C LEU A 132 2.93 4.45 16.20
N ILE A 133 3.76 5.50 16.15
CA ILE A 133 5.19 5.39 16.42
C ILE A 133 5.47 5.15 17.90
N TYR A 134 4.89 5.97 18.78
CA TYR A 134 5.28 6.00 20.20
C TYR A 134 4.49 5.01 21.04
N ASP A 135 3.18 4.93 20.87
CA ASP A 135 2.33 4.10 21.72
C ASP A 135 2.30 2.64 21.23
N VAL A 136 2.14 2.45 19.93
CA VAL A 136 2.00 1.11 19.32
C VAL A 136 3.38 0.49 19.09
N CYS A 137 4.27 1.20 18.39
CA CYS A 137 5.60 0.69 18.02
C CYS A 137 6.65 0.88 19.14
N GLY A 138 6.28 1.44 20.29
CA GLY A 138 7.15 1.59 21.46
C GLY A 138 8.16 2.73 21.32
N GLY A 139 7.99 3.61 20.33
CA GLY A 139 8.87 4.76 20.10
C GLY A 139 10.18 4.44 19.41
N LEU A 140 11.04 5.43 19.37
CA LEU A 140 12.42 5.35 18.87
C LEU A 140 13.35 4.71 19.93
N LYS A 141 14.55 4.34 19.53
CA LYS A 141 15.58 3.93 20.50
C LYS A 141 15.86 5.05 21.51
N PRO A 142 16.19 4.72 22.77
CA PRO A 142 16.48 5.72 23.80
C PRO A 142 17.53 6.76 23.35
N GLY A 143 17.23 8.04 23.58
CA GLY A 143 18.10 9.16 23.22
C GLY A 143 18.06 9.58 21.75
N ARG A 144 17.25 8.93 20.91
CA ARG A 144 17.06 9.30 19.51
C ARG A 144 15.89 10.25 19.33
N LYS A 145 15.95 11.06 18.26
CA LYS A 145 14.90 12.00 17.87
C LYS A 145 14.36 11.63 16.50
N LEU A 146 13.07 11.85 16.30
CA LEU A 146 12.47 11.69 14.99
C LEU A 146 13.07 12.70 14.01
N LYS A 147 13.44 12.25 12.83
CA LYS A 147 13.96 13.08 11.74
C LYS A 147 12.97 13.22 10.60
N ALA A 148 12.45 12.11 10.14
CA ALA A 148 11.49 12.08 9.02
C ALA A 148 10.68 10.78 9.01
N ILE A 149 9.54 10.79 8.30
CA ILE A 149 8.69 9.63 8.09
C ILE A 149 8.32 9.56 6.60
N ILE A 150 8.32 8.35 6.05
CA ILE A 150 7.61 8.03 4.81
C ILE A 150 6.32 7.32 5.23
N PRO A 151 5.12 7.91 5.02
CA PRO A 151 3.90 7.36 5.62
C PRO A 151 3.20 6.29 4.79
N GLY A 152 3.48 6.18 3.49
CA GLY A 152 2.73 5.33 2.56
C GLY A 152 3.57 4.58 1.53
N GLY A 153 4.80 4.21 1.90
CA GLY A 153 5.76 3.59 0.98
C GLY A 153 6.64 4.62 0.27
N SER A 154 7.70 4.15 -0.36
CA SER A 154 8.76 5.01 -0.92
C SER A 154 8.32 5.98 -2.02
N SER A 155 7.13 5.79 -2.60
CA SER A 155 6.53 6.71 -3.58
C SER A 155 5.79 7.89 -2.93
N SER A 156 5.55 7.87 -1.63
CA SER A 156 4.94 8.99 -0.91
C SER A 156 5.98 10.03 -0.51
N LYS A 157 5.54 11.31 -0.44
CA LYS A 157 6.40 12.40 0.01
C LYS A 157 6.88 12.14 1.44
N ILE A 158 8.18 12.31 1.68
CA ILE A 158 8.78 12.28 3.01
C ILE A 158 8.30 13.50 3.80
N LEU A 159 7.85 13.27 5.02
CA LEU A 159 7.47 14.30 5.98
C LEU A 159 8.60 14.51 6.98
N ARG A 160 9.00 15.75 7.20
CA ARG A 160 10.08 16.09 8.14
C ARG A 160 9.51 16.31 9.54
N ALA A 161 10.25 15.93 10.56
CA ALA A 161 9.81 16.05 11.96
C ALA A 161 9.61 17.51 12.42
N ASP A 162 10.30 18.46 11.80
CA ASP A 162 10.20 19.90 12.09
C ASP A 162 9.17 20.65 11.23
N GLU A 163 8.46 19.94 10.33
CA GLU A 163 7.48 20.52 9.43
C GLU A 163 6.13 20.68 10.14
N ARG A 164 5.45 21.81 9.85
CA ARG A 164 4.07 22.04 10.28
C ARG A 164 3.17 22.19 9.06
N PHE A 165 1.99 21.64 9.18
CA PHE A 165 1.02 21.57 8.11
C PHE A 165 -0.25 22.30 8.52
N THR A 166 -0.60 23.34 7.82
CA THR A 166 -1.81 24.12 8.07
C THR A 166 -2.68 24.17 6.82
N GLY A 167 -3.97 24.08 6.99
CA GLY A 167 -4.90 24.11 5.87
C GLY A 167 -6.32 23.78 6.25
N LYS A 168 -7.09 23.35 5.26
CA LYS A 168 -8.47 22.87 5.45
C LYS A 168 -8.64 21.52 4.77
N LEU A 169 -9.31 20.61 5.45
CA LEU A 169 -9.75 19.34 4.88
C LEU A 169 -10.91 19.57 3.89
N LYS A 170 -11.28 18.52 3.15
CA LYS A 170 -12.38 18.57 2.17
C LYS A 170 -13.74 18.97 2.78
N ASP A 171 -13.96 18.62 4.02
CA ASP A 171 -15.16 18.96 4.78
C ASP A 171 -15.15 20.41 5.34
N GLY A 172 -14.05 21.14 5.12
CA GLY A 172 -13.86 22.52 5.61
C GLY A 172 -13.21 22.63 6.99
N THR A 173 -12.93 21.52 7.66
CA THR A 173 -12.23 21.50 8.97
C THR A 173 -10.82 22.06 8.82
N GLU A 174 -10.50 23.09 9.61
CA GLU A 174 -9.15 23.64 9.66
C GLU A 174 -8.23 22.75 10.48
N TYR A 175 -6.98 22.63 10.04
CA TYR A 175 -5.96 21.87 10.75
C TYR A 175 -4.66 22.68 10.87
N ASP A 176 -3.95 22.40 11.96
CA ASP A 176 -2.59 22.87 12.23
C ASP A 176 -1.83 21.73 12.92
N TRP A 177 -1.21 20.86 12.10
CA TRP A 177 -0.58 19.64 12.57
C TRP A 177 0.95 19.70 12.52
N GLY A 178 1.60 19.22 13.60
CA GLY A 178 2.92 18.65 13.48
C GLY A 178 2.85 17.25 12.88
N ILE A 179 3.99 16.66 12.56
CA ILE A 179 4.05 15.33 11.93
C ILE A 179 3.35 14.24 12.81
N GLU A 180 3.44 14.38 14.13
CA GLU A 180 2.87 13.43 15.09
C GLU A 180 1.35 13.52 15.22
N ASP A 181 0.78 14.68 14.85
CA ASP A 181 -0.66 14.97 14.97
C ASP A 181 -1.47 14.48 13.76
N ILE A 182 -0.80 14.07 12.67
CA ILE A 182 -1.44 13.70 11.40
C ILE A 182 -2.23 12.41 11.58
N PRO A 183 -3.58 12.41 11.35
CA PRO A 183 -4.39 11.20 11.39
C PRO A 183 -3.97 10.21 10.27
N MET A 184 -4.05 8.93 10.60
CA MET A 184 -3.68 7.85 9.69
C MET A 184 -4.84 7.47 8.77
N ASP A 185 -5.16 8.35 7.82
CA ASP A 185 -6.16 8.12 6.78
C ASP A 185 -5.71 8.66 5.42
N PHE A 186 -6.54 8.47 4.38
CA PHE A 186 -6.21 8.90 3.01
C PHE A 186 -6.24 10.42 2.85
N ASP A 187 -7.28 11.08 3.38
CA ASP A 187 -7.52 12.50 3.19
C ASP A 187 -6.53 13.35 3.99
N SER A 188 -6.25 12.97 5.23
CA SER A 188 -5.29 13.67 6.11
C SER A 188 -3.87 13.60 5.56
N LEU A 189 -3.42 12.41 5.12
CA LEU A 189 -2.10 12.26 4.52
C LEU A 189 -1.98 12.98 3.17
N MET A 190 -3.08 13.05 2.40
CA MET A 190 -3.13 13.84 1.16
C MET A 190 -3.10 15.34 1.45
N ALA A 191 -3.78 15.79 2.50
CA ALA A 191 -3.83 17.21 2.89
C ALA A 191 -2.43 17.76 3.24
N VAL A 192 -1.56 16.95 3.83
CA VAL A 192 -0.15 17.31 4.10
C VAL A 192 0.78 17.12 2.89
N GLY A 193 0.23 16.84 1.72
CA GLY A 193 0.96 16.68 0.46
C GLY A 193 1.70 15.34 0.32
N SER A 194 1.34 14.35 1.16
CA SER A 194 1.84 12.98 1.06
C SER A 194 0.72 12.03 0.63
N MET A 195 0.76 10.77 0.99
CA MET A 195 -0.32 9.81 0.72
C MET A 195 -0.22 8.59 1.61
N SER A 196 -1.36 7.93 1.84
CA SER A 196 -1.44 6.65 2.51
C SER A 196 -0.79 5.50 1.71
N GLY A 197 -0.76 5.62 0.39
CA GLY A 197 -0.04 4.75 -0.53
C GLY A 197 -0.25 3.25 -0.26
N SER A 198 0.84 2.52 -0.06
CA SER A 198 0.83 1.07 0.23
C SER A 198 0.64 0.74 1.73
N GLY A 199 0.48 1.73 2.61
CA GLY A 199 0.49 1.52 4.06
C GLY A 199 1.88 1.22 4.65
N GLY A 200 2.93 1.34 3.86
CA GLY A 200 4.31 1.13 4.30
C GLY A 200 4.86 2.36 5.01
N VAL A 201 4.93 2.34 6.33
CA VAL A 201 5.46 3.44 7.15
C VAL A 201 6.93 3.19 7.44
N ILE A 202 7.81 4.13 7.05
CA ILE A 202 9.24 4.06 7.31
C ILE A 202 9.63 5.21 8.22
N VAL A 203 10.07 4.88 9.41
CA VAL A 203 10.46 5.86 10.44
C VAL A 203 11.97 6.04 10.45
N MET A 204 12.43 7.28 10.36
CA MET A 204 13.84 7.66 10.33
C MET A 204 14.18 8.55 11.52
N ASP A 205 15.15 8.14 12.31
CA ASP A 205 15.68 8.94 13.42
C ASP A 205 16.82 9.87 12.99
N ASP A 206 17.36 10.62 13.94
CA ASP A 206 18.42 11.60 13.76
C ASP A 206 19.76 11.03 13.29
N THR A 207 19.94 9.71 13.31
CA THR A 207 21.14 9.06 12.74
C THR A 207 21.05 8.74 11.27
N THR A 208 19.86 8.87 10.65
CA THR A 208 19.68 8.57 9.24
C THR A 208 20.39 9.57 8.36
N ASP A 209 21.33 9.13 7.53
CA ASP A 209 21.81 9.93 6.43
C ASP A 209 20.78 9.94 5.29
N MET A 210 20.29 11.12 4.94
CA MET A 210 19.23 11.25 3.92
C MET A 210 19.75 11.01 2.50
N VAL A 211 21.05 11.14 2.27
CA VAL A 211 21.68 10.82 0.98
C VAL A 211 21.81 9.32 0.81
N GLU A 212 22.20 8.60 1.87
CA GLU A 212 22.19 7.13 1.89
C GLU A 212 20.77 6.58 1.70
N ALA A 213 19.77 7.16 2.39
CA ALA A 213 18.37 6.78 2.25
C ALA A 213 17.89 6.97 0.79
N LEU A 214 18.24 8.10 0.16
CA LEU A 214 17.94 8.38 -1.25
C LEU A 214 18.65 7.38 -2.19
N ALA A 215 19.91 7.06 -1.91
CA ALA A 215 20.67 6.10 -2.71
C ALA A 215 20.04 4.70 -2.65
N ASN A 216 19.58 4.28 -1.46
CA ASN A 216 18.87 3.02 -1.27
C ASN A 216 17.52 2.98 -2.02
N ILE A 217 16.73 4.05 -1.96
CA ILE A 217 15.47 4.17 -2.71
C ILE A 217 15.73 4.11 -4.22
N ASN A 218 16.73 4.83 -4.72
CA ASN A 218 17.10 4.80 -6.13
C ASN A 218 17.62 3.44 -6.59
N TYR A 219 18.30 2.70 -5.72
CA TYR A 219 18.67 1.31 -5.97
C TYR A 219 17.44 0.43 -6.17
N PHE A 220 16.46 0.52 -5.27
CA PHE A 220 15.19 -0.20 -5.35
C PHE A 220 14.45 0.11 -6.65
N TYR A 221 14.25 1.38 -6.98
CA TYR A 221 13.56 1.75 -8.22
C TYR A 221 14.30 1.34 -9.49
N ALA A 222 15.64 1.37 -9.49
CA ALA A 222 16.41 0.89 -10.62
C ALA A 222 16.29 -0.62 -10.81
N HIS A 223 16.12 -1.38 -9.72
CA HIS A 223 15.94 -2.84 -9.76
C HIS A 223 14.52 -3.21 -10.21
N GLU A 224 13.51 -2.53 -9.66
CA GLU A 224 12.09 -2.87 -9.86
C GLU A 224 11.46 -2.24 -11.11
N SER A 225 12.16 -1.34 -11.81
CA SER A 225 11.66 -0.76 -13.05
C SER A 225 11.34 -1.85 -14.07
N CYS A 226 10.12 -1.86 -14.61
CA CYS A 226 9.76 -2.78 -15.70
C CYS A 226 10.51 -2.48 -17.02
N GLY A 227 11.10 -1.28 -17.15
CA GLY A 227 11.86 -0.86 -18.30
C GLY A 227 11.02 -0.52 -19.56
N GLN A 228 9.72 -0.39 -19.44
CA GLN A 228 8.86 -0.12 -20.60
C GLN A 228 9.05 1.30 -21.14
N CYS A 229 8.91 2.31 -20.29
CA CYS A 229 9.06 3.70 -20.72
C CYS A 229 10.49 4.20 -20.57
N THR A 230 10.98 4.94 -21.60
CA THR A 230 12.36 5.42 -21.70
C THR A 230 12.80 6.26 -20.48
N PRO A 231 12.02 7.23 -19.97
CA PRO A 231 12.45 8.05 -18.83
C PRO A 231 12.75 7.22 -17.59
N CYS A 232 11.95 6.21 -17.30
CA CYS A 232 12.17 5.32 -16.16
C CYS A 232 13.32 4.35 -16.44
N ARG A 233 13.31 3.69 -17.62
CA ARG A 233 14.34 2.70 -18.01
C ARG A 233 15.74 3.26 -17.96
N GLU A 234 15.95 4.48 -18.46
CA GLU A 234 17.26 5.12 -18.52
C GLU A 234 17.53 6.05 -17.32
N GLY A 235 16.51 6.83 -16.92
CA GLY A 235 16.68 7.86 -15.90
C GLY A 235 16.93 7.29 -14.50
N VAL A 236 16.21 6.26 -14.09
CA VAL A 236 16.35 5.70 -12.74
C VAL A 236 17.73 5.03 -12.53
N PRO A 237 18.30 4.25 -13.48
CA PRO A 237 19.69 3.80 -13.38
C PRO A 237 20.71 4.95 -13.31
N TRP A 238 20.45 6.08 -13.98
CA TRP A 238 21.31 7.24 -13.87
C TRP A 238 21.21 7.90 -12.49
N MET A 239 20.01 8.08 -11.97
CA MET A 239 19.79 8.58 -10.61
C MET A 239 20.52 7.70 -9.57
N ARG A 240 20.41 6.38 -9.70
CA ARG A 240 21.17 5.44 -8.87
C ARG A 240 22.66 5.68 -8.93
N LYS A 241 23.25 5.79 -10.14
CA LYS A 241 24.70 6.03 -10.32
C LYS A 241 25.14 7.35 -9.73
N VAL A 242 24.32 8.41 -9.84
CA VAL A 242 24.62 9.74 -9.28
C VAL A 242 24.59 9.67 -7.76
N THR A 243 23.51 9.14 -7.16
CA THR A 243 23.38 9.06 -5.70
C THR A 243 24.42 8.13 -5.06
N GLN A 244 24.82 7.05 -5.74
CA GLN A 244 25.91 6.20 -5.28
C GLN A 244 27.30 6.89 -5.25
N ARG A 245 27.49 7.99 -5.99
CA ARG A 245 28.72 8.79 -5.91
C ARG A 245 28.67 9.88 -4.84
N MET A 246 27.47 10.16 -4.30
CA MET A 246 27.28 11.15 -3.24
C MET A 246 27.47 10.53 -1.85
N VAL A 247 27.30 9.24 -1.74
CA VAL A 247 27.59 8.41 -0.56
C VAL A 247 29.05 7.93 -0.62
#